data_5f4882abf38a6a66552a60da147c839e
#
_entry.id   5f4882abf38a6a66552a60da147c839e
#
_cell.length_a   1.000
_cell.length_b   1.000
_cell.length_c   1.000
_cell.angle_alpha   90.00
_cell.angle_beta   90.00
_cell.angle_gamma   90.00
#
_symmetry.space_group_name_H-M   'P 1'
#
loop_
_entity.id
_entity.type
_entity.pdbx_description
1 polymer ?
#
loop_
_entity_poly.entity_id
_entity_poly.type
_entity_poly.pdbx_seq_one_letter_code
_entity_poly.pdbx_strand_id
1 'polypeptide(L)'
;MYSNFQSKVVFIAVALSVVFTATKIKAEQYPKGPITMVVPWKPGGGTDRTARLFAPYLSKALGVPVKVINMGGGGGWVAWSKMAKWDPKKDDHTIGWVNFPHMLSYLNPKMKNKNNLDSFNFLTGHSIDPCTWLVREGDKRFQTLPEFIAYVKAHPNKITISVGGFGSDDHQAVAFAEKFIPGFKVKKIFGNNDAKKLQELYGKTADAVGGNISYFVPHMLEGKLRPLAVLGKQRSNQLPTVPTFEEASGVKNYNFAARVLVAAPGLPDEKGKVLTAAIQKAMDTPEYGIRELRGHNTLWKVDGTKLKDFLTALAATVGKVKFWDLPK
;
A
#
# COMPACT_ATOMS: atom_id res chain seq x y z
N MET A 1 -94.63 15.05 -41.69
CA MET A 1 -94.61 14.80 -40.30
C MET A 1 -93.17 14.35 -39.96
N TYR A 2 -92.53 15.11 -39.20
CA TYR A 2 -91.27 15.08 -38.51
C TYR A 2 -90.13 14.23 -39.14
N SER A 3 -89.22 14.93 -39.85
CA SER A 3 -87.89 14.44 -40.25
C SER A 3 -86.86 14.67 -39.15
N ASN A 4 -86.14 13.63 -38.83
CA ASN A 4 -85.03 13.72 -37.91
C ASN A 4 -83.76 14.11 -38.65
N PHE A 5 -83.22 15.26 -38.32
CA PHE A 5 -81.92 15.76 -38.76
C PHE A 5 -80.88 15.29 -37.76
N GLN A 6 -80.04 14.30 -38.10
CA GLN A 6 -78.89 13.91 -37.31
C GLN A 6 -77.62 14.58 -37.83
N SER A 7 -77.12 15.53 -37.10
CA SER A 7 -75.83 16.16 -37.33
C SER A 7 -74.72 15.20 -36.95
N LYS A 8 -73.93 14.80 -37.93
CA LYS A 8 -72.67 14.08 -37.69
C LYS A 8 -71.58 15.08 -37.34
N VAL A 9 -71.16 15.09 -36.06
CA VAL A 9 -69.96 15.80 -35.62
C VAL A 9 -68.77 14.88 -35.84
N VAL A 10 -67.91 15.29 -36.74
CA VAL A 10 -66.64 14.56 -37.01
C VAL A 10 -65.59 15.12 -36.02
N PHE A 11 -65.19 14.36 -35.02
CA PHE A 11 -64.04 14.67 -34.16
C PHE A 11 -62.74 14.25 -34.93
N ILE A 12 -61.95 15.23 -35.35
CA ILE A 12 -60.59 15.04 -35.84
C ILE A 12 -59.69 15.03 -34.63
N ALA A 13 -59.31 13.85 -34.17
CA ALA A 13 -58.25 13.68 -33.14
C ALA A 13 -56.88 13.84 -33.83
N VAL A 14 -56.24 14.97 -33.64
CA VAL A 14 -54.82 15.18 -34.05
C VAL A 14 -53.96 14.56 -32.96
N ALA A 15 -53.49 13.35 -33.19
CA ALA A 15 -52.46 12.70 -32.36
C ALA A 15 -51.10 13.33 -32.58
N LEU A 16 -50.72 14.24 -31.68
CA LEU A 16 -49.37 14.81 -31.64
C LEU A 16 -48.40 13.73 -31.12
N SER A 17 -47.79 12.94 -32.02
CA SER A 17 -46.73 11.99 -31.70
C SER A 17 -45.45 12.78 -31.38
N VAL A 18 -45.22 13.08 -30.10
CA VAL A 18 -43.92 13.56 -29.64
C VAL A 18 -42.93 12.41 -29.68
N VAL A 19 -42.16 12.33 -30.76
CA VAL A 19 -41.03 11.42 -30.87
C VAL A 19 -39.94 11.92 -29.95
N PHE A 20 -39.88 11.38 -28.71
CA PHE A 20 -38.72 11.52 -27.83
C PHE A 20 -37.58 10.73 -28.49
N THR A 21 -36.80 11.39 -29.31
CA THR A 21 -35.47 10.90 -29.68
C THR A 21 -34.59 10.96 -28.41
N ALA A 22 -34.59 9.86 -27.66
CA ALA A 22 -33.58 9.66 -26.62
C ALA A 22 -32.21 9.60 -27.32
N THR A 23 -31.57 10.75 -27.46
CA THR A 23 -30.15 10.80 -27.77
C THR A 23 -29.45 10.04 -26.66
N LYS A 24 -29.10 8.76 -26.92
CA LYS A 24 -28.14 8.04 -26.09
C LYS A 24 -26.87 8.90 -26.13
N ILE A 25 -26.67 9.75 -25.11
CA ILE A 25 -25.39 10.33 -24.84
C ILE A 25 -24.46 9.16 -24.65
N LYS A 26 -23.68 8.84 -25.68
CA LYS A 26 -22.67 7.79 -25.65
C LYS A 26 -21.73 8.24 -24.53
N ALA A 27 -21.81 7.57 -23.39
CA ALA A 27 -20.91 7.87 -22.28
C ALA A 27 -19.50 7.91 -22.85
N GLU A 28 -18.81 9.02 -22.63
CA GLU A 28 -17.50 9.25 -23.21
C GLU A 28 -16.57 8.14 -22.74
N GLN A 29 -16.07 7.35 -23.69
CA GLN A 29 -15.26 6.17 -23.37
C GLN A 29 -14.00 6.62 -22.60
N TYR A 30 -13.87 6.21 -21.37
CA TYR A 30 -12.70 6.47 -20.53
C TYR A 30 -12.04 5.16 -20.11
N PRO A 31 -10.71 5.07 -20.10
CA PRO A 31 -9.74 6.07 -20.60
C PRO A 31 -9.66 6.14 -22.13
N LYS A 32 -9.40 7.34 -22.69
CA LYS A 32 -9.25 7.55 -24.15
C LYS A 32 -7.84 7.35 -24.66
N GLY A 33 -6.86 7.25 -23.77
CA GLY A 33 -5.45 7.15 -24.10
C GLY A 33 -4.65 6.46 -23.00
N PRO A 34 -3.33 6.39 -23.16
CA PRO A 34 -2.43 5.71 -22.22
C PRO A 34 -2.55 6.24 -20.79
N ILE A 35 -2.54 5.33 -19.81
CA ILE A 35 -2.46 5.69 -18.40
C ILE A 35 -1.00 5.78 -17.98
N THR A 36 -0.63 6.87 -17.31
CA THR A 36 0.66 7.01 -16.63
C THR A 36 0.55 6.51 -15.20
N MET A 37 1.41 5.56 -14.82
CA MET A 37 1.48 5.00 -13.47
C MET A 37 2.76 5.49 -12.77
N VAL A 38 2.63 6.36 -11.79
CA VAL A 38 3.76 6.99 -11.08
C VAL A 38 4.20 6.14 -9.88
N VAL A 39 5.47 5.80 -9.82
CA VAL A 39 6.12 5.09 -8.70
C VAL A 39 6.96 6.09 -7.90
N PRO A 40 6.75 6.25 -6.57
CA PRO A 40 7.42 7.25 -5.73
C PRO A 40 8.84 6.85 -5.31
N TRP A 41 9.45 5.89 -6.00
CA TRP A 41 10.76 5.31 -5.68
C TRP A 41 11.64 5.20 -6.91
N LYS A 42 12.95 5.02 -6.70
CA LYS A 42 13.90 4.70 -7.77
C LYS A 42 13.56 3.33 -8.39
N PRO A 43 13.94 3.10 -9.67
CA PRO A 43 13.75 1.81 -10.31
C PRO A 43 14.40 0.65 -9.53
N GLY A 44 13.81 -0.55 -9.64
CA GLY A 44 14.31 -1.80 -9.05
C GLY A 44 13.87 -2.09 -7.61
N GLY A 45 13.23 -1.14 -6.92
CA GLY A 45 12.65 -1.35 -5.59
C GLY A 45 11.36 -2.17 -5.63
N GLY A 46 10.87 -2.60 -4.45
CA GLY A 46 9.67 -3.45 -4.34
C GLY A 46 8.44 -2.87 -5.04
N THR A 47 8.13 -1.59 -4.83
CA THR A 47 6.98 -0.94 -5.48
C THR A 47 7.16 -0.82 -7.00
N ASP A 48 8.38 -0.56 -7.48
CA ASP A 48 8.66 -0.49 -8.92
C ASP A 48 8.48 -1.86 -9.59
N ARG A 49 9.00 -2.92 -8.97
CA ARG A 49 8.78 -4.30 -9.46
C ARG A 49 7.30 -4.66 -9.50
N THR A 50 6.56 -4.37 -8.43
CA THR A 50 5.10 -4.56 -8.37
C THR A 50 4.40 -3.79 -9.49
N ALA A 51 4.71 -2.51 -9.68
CA ALA A 51 4.11 -1.67 -10.71
C ALA A 51 4.37 -2.20 -12.13
N ARG A 52 5.62 -2.60 -12.43
CA ARG A 52 5.98 -3.17 -13.75
C ARG A 52 5.38 -4.55 -13.99
N LEU A 53 5.25 -5.36 -12.95
CA LEU A 53 4.54 -6.65 -13.05
C LEU A 53 3.05 -6.43 -13.28
N PHE A 54 2.44 -5.44 -12.63
CA PHE A 54 1.02 -5.15 -12.67
C PHE A 54 0.57 -4.45 -13.97
N ALA A 55 1.39 -3.54 -14.50
CA ALA A 55 1.05 -2.69 -15.63
C ALA A 55 0.51 -3.43 -16.86
N PRO A 56 1.05 -4.58 -17.31
CA PRO A 56 0.49 -5.33 -18.45
C PRO A 56 -0.94 -5.84 -18.21
N TYR A 57 -1.25 -6.31 -17.00
CA TYR A 57 -2.57 -6.80 -16.63
C TYR A 57 -3.58 -5.65 -16.54
N LEU A 58 -3.18 -4.53 -15.97
CA LEU A 58 -4.02 -3.33 -15.92
C LEU A 58 -4.25 -2.77 -17.33
N SER A 59 -3.23 -2.76 -18.19
CA SER A 59 -3.35 -2.37 -19.59
C SER A 59 -4.39 -3.22 -20.32
N LYS A 60 -4.37 -4.54 -20.13
CA LYS A 60 -5.36 -5.47 -20.70
C LYS A 60 -6.77 -5.19 -20.15
N ALA A 61 -6.89 -4.89 -18.87
CA ALA A 61 -8.17 -4.61 -18.23
C ALA A 61 -8.80 -3.30 -18.69
N LEU A 62 -7.97 -2.26 -18.91
CA LEU A 62 -8.39 -0.92 -19.38
C LEU A 62 -8.55 -0.82 -20.90
N GLY A 63 -7.92 -1.71 -21.67
CA GLY A 63 -7.88 -1.62 -23.13
C GLY A 63 -6.95 -0.52 -23.68
N VAL A 64 -6.11 0.09 -22.84
CA VAL A 64 -5.13 1.13 -23.21
C VAL A 64 -3.77 0.84 -22.59
N PRO A 65 -2.65 1.35 -23.17
CA PRO A 65 -1.32 1.15 -22.59
C PRO A 65 -1.19 1.75 -21.17
N VAL A 66 -0.47 1.07 -20.28
CA VAL A 66 -0.09 1.60 -18.96
C VAL A 66 1.43 1.77 -18.92
N LYS A 67 1.87 3.03 -18.75
CA LYS A 67 3.28 3.41 -18.72
C LYS A 67 3.74 3.67 -17.30
N VAL A 68 4.72 2.93 -16.82
CA VAL A 68 5.31 3.11 -15.48
C VAL A 68 6.43 4.16 -15.55
N ILE A 69 6.36 5.17 -14.69
CA ILE A 69 7.41 6.17 -14.50
C ILE A 69 7.82 6.26 -13.02
N ASN A 70 9.09 6.53 -12.77
CA ASN A 70 9.65 6.66 -11.43
C ASN A 70 9.86 8.12 -11.06
N MET A 71 9.47 8.49 -9.83
CA MET A 71 9.66 9.82 -9.28
C MET A 71 10.13 9.69 -7.82
N GLY A 72 11.36 9.22 -7.63
CA GLY A 72 11.91 8.99 -6.29
C GLY A 72 12.40 10.28 -5.63
N GLY A 73 12.50 10.25 -4.29
CA GLY A 73 13.09 11.30 -3.46
C GLY A 73 12.23 11.65 -2.24
N GLY A 74 12.90 12.21 -1.21
CA GLY A 74 12.21 12.66 0.01
C GLY A 74 11.38 11.59 0.73
N GLY A 75 11.80 10.31 0.71
CA GLY A 75 11.01 9.22 1.30
C GLY A 75 9.64 9.01 0.61
N GLY A 76 9.54 9.30 -0.68
CA GLY A 76 8.31 9.25 -1.48
C GLY A 76 7.62 10.62 -1.66
N TRP A 77 7.91 11.58 -0.81
CA TRP A 77 7.19 12.86 -0.77
C TRP A 77 7.42 13.76 -1.98
N VAL A 78 8.47 13.56 -2.78
CA VAL A 78 8.62 14.26 -4.06
C VAL A 78 7.45 13.90 -4.99
N ALA A 79 7.15 12.62 -5.15
CA ALA A 79 6.03 12.17 -5.96
C ALA A 79 4.68 12.50 -5.30
N TRP A 80 4.50 12.18 -4.02
CA TRP A 80 3.21 12.36 -3.33
C TRP A 80 2.79 13.82 -3.25
N SER A 81 3.73 14.76 -3.03
CA SER A 81 3.41 16.19 -3.07
C SER A 81 2.98 16.67 -4.45
N LYS A 82 3.43 16.02 -5.52
CA LYS A 82 2.97 16.28 -6.88
C LYS A 82 1.61 15.65 -7.14
N MET A 83 1.39 14.42 -6.71
CA MET A 83 0.12 13.70 -6.82
C MET A 83 -1.02 14.44 -6.11
N ALA A 84 -0.76 15.00 -4.92
CA ALA A 84 -1.71 15.82 -4.17
C ALA A 84 -2.15 17.12 -4.88
N LYS A 85 -1.43 17.51 -5.95
CA LYS A 85 -1.70 18.71 -6.77
C LYS A 85 -2.15 18.38 -8.18
N TRP A 86 -2.38 17.10 -8.50
CA TRP A 86 -2.90 16.74 -9.81
C TRP A 86 -4.24 17.42 -10.08
N ASP A 87 -4.38 17.96 -11.28
CA ASP A 87 -5.62 18.54 -11.77
C ASP A 87 -6.48 17.43 -12.42
N PRO A 88 -7.69 17.16 -11.92
CA PRO A 88 -8.53 16.08 -12.44
C PRO A 88 -8.96 16.27 -13.91
N LYS A 89 -8.77 17.48 -14.48
CA LYS A 89 -9.03 17.75 -15.90
C LYS A 89 -7.83 17.46 -16.79
N LYS A 90 -6.59 17.53 -16.24
CA LYS A 90 -5.34 17.36 -17.00
C LYS A 90 -4.65 16.03 -16.67
N ASP A 91 -4.77 15.59 -15.44
CA ASP A 91 -4.09 14.40 -14.91
C ASP A 91 -5.06 13.21 -14.74
N ASP A 92 -6.22 13.23 -15.38
CA ASP A 92 -7.24 12.17 -15.30
C ASP A 92 -6.75 10.81 -15.85
N HIS A 93 -5.71 10.81 -16.69
CA HIS A 93 -5.02 9.60 -17.19
C HIS A 93 -3.76 9.27 -16.38
N THR A 94 -3.68 9.73 -15.13
CA THR A 94 -2.54 9.47 -14.24
C THR A 94 -3.00 8.82 -12.96
N ILE A 95 -2.35 7.73 -12.59
CA ILE A 95 -2.50 7.05 -11.29
C ILE A 95 -1.14 6.98 -10.59
N GLY A 96 -1.14 6.83 -9.28
CA GLY A 96 0.10 6.79 -8.54
C GLY A 96 0.10 5.76 -7.41
N TRP A 97 1.28 5.30 -7.06
CA TRP A 97 1.48 4.45 -5.90
C TRP A 97 1.73 5.27 -4.65
N VAL A 98 1.07 4.88 -3.57
CA VAL A 98 1.33 5.38 -2.22
C VAL A 98 1.69 4.21 -1.33
N ASN A 99 2.72 4.40 -0.49
CA ASN A 99 3.20 3.38 0.42
C ASN A 99 2.91 3.76 1.87
N PHE A 100 2.30 2.85 2.60
CA PHE A 100 2.07 2.98 4.03
C PHE A 100 2.97 2.01 4.81
N PRO A 101 3.43 2.40 6.01
CA PRO A 101 3.16 3.66 6.71
C PRO A 101 4.04 4.84 6.30
N HIS A 102 4.95 4.72 5.32
CA HIS A 102 5.90 5.78 4.92
C HIS A 102 5.21 7.14 4.69
N MET A 103 4.06 7.13 4.01
CA MET A 103 3.29 8.34 3.77
C MET A 103 2.88 9.03 5.08
N LEU A 104 2.64 8.28 6.16
CA LEU A 104 2.25 8.85 7.45
C LEU A 104 3.36 9.66 8.13
N SER A 105 4.54 9.75 7.53
CA SER A 105 5.58 10.66 7.99
C SER A 105 5.16 12.14 7.99
N TYR A 106 4.07 12.51 7.29
CA TYR A 106 3.48 13.85 7.40
C TYR A 106 3.02 14.20 8.82
N LEU A 107 2.75 13.19 9.66
CA LEU A 107 2.39 13.39 11.06
C LEU A 107 3.55 13.97 11.88
N ASN A 108 4.78 13.88 11.37
CA ASN A 108 5.93 14.52 12.01
C ASN A 108 5.88 16.04 11.79
N PRO A 109 5.68 16.84 12.86
CA PRO A 109 5.54 18.30 12.73
C PRO A 109 6.81 18.97 12.18
N LYS A 110 7.98 18.33 12.31
CA LYS A 110 9.25 18.83 11.76
C LYS A 110 9.31 18.80 10.24
N MET A 111 8.49 17.98 9.58
CA MET A 111 8.43 17.92 8.12
C MET A 111 7.73 19.10 7.48
N LYS A 112 6.94 19.88 8.24
CA LYS A 112 6.17 21.03 7.74
C LYS A 112 5.32 20.71 6.50
N ASN A 113 4.89 19.45 6.36
CA ASN A 113 4.11 19.00 5.21
C ASN A 113 2.64 19.40 5.40
N LYS A 114 2.06 20.02 4.37
CA LYS A 114 0.65 20.43 4.37
C LYS A 114 -0.28 19.35 3.83
N ASN A 115 0.25 18.33 3.13
CA ASN A 115 -0.53 17.25 2.59
C ASN A 115 -0.77 16.16 3.65
N ASN A 116 -1.96 15.59 3.64
CA ASN A 116 -2.39 14.51 4.54
C ASN A 116 -3.20 13.48 3.75
N LEU A 117 -3.93 12.58 4.41
CA LEU A 117 -4.77 11.58 3.74
C LEU A 117 -5.86 12.19 2.86
N ASP A 118 -6.42 13.34 3.24
CA ASP A 118 -7.48 13.99 2.47
C ASP A 118 -6.99 14.68 1.19
N SER A 119 -5.67 14.79 1.03
CA SER A 119 -5.04 15.33 -0.18
C SER A 119 -5.01 14.34 -1.35
N PHE A 120 -5.58 13.14 -1.19
CA PHE A 120 -5.49 12.06 -2.18
C PHE A 120 -6.85 11.41 -2.45
N ASN A 121 -7.07 11.03 -3.70
CA ASN A 121 -8.20 10.19 -4.09
C ASN A 121 -7.73 8.73 -4.12
N PHE A 122 -8.02 7.99 -3.06
CA PHE A 122 -7.66 6.57 -2.92
C PHE A 122 -8.59 5.70 -3.76
N LEU A 123 -8.03 4.96 -4.71
CA LEU A 123 -8.78 4.03 -5.56
C LEU A 123 -8.99 2.68 -4.86
N THR A 124 -7.89 2.02 -4.52
CA THR A 124 -7.92 0.68 -3.88
C THR A 124 -6.58 0.33 -3.25
N GLY A 125 -6.61 -0.57 -2.26
CA GLY A 125 -5.42 -1.30 -1.84
C GLY A 125 -5.00 -2.31 -2.90
N HIS A 126 -3.72 -2.58 -2.99
CA HIS A 126 -3.16 -3.55 -3.93
C HIS A 126 -2.48 -4.71 -3.23
N SER A 127 -1.52 -4.44 -2.37
CA SER A 127 -0.80 -5.48 -1.63
C SER A 127 -0.44 -5.01 -0.23
N ILE A 128 -0.35 -5.98 0.68
CA ILE A 128 0.10 -5.79 2.05
C ILE A 128 1.15 -6.85 2.36
N ASP A 129 2.25 -6.44 2.98
CA ASP A 129 3.38 -7.28 3.27
C ASP A 129 3.81 -7.05 4.71
N PRO A 130 3.48 -7.95 5.65
CA PRO A 130 3.86 -7.81 7.03
C PRO A 130 5.37 -7.73 7.22
N CYS A 131 5.80 -6.95 8.21
CA CYS A 131 7.17 -6.96 8.66
C CYS A 131 7.48 -8.25 9.43
N THR A 132 8.75 -8.59 9.47
CA THR A 132 9.32 -9.64 10.31
C THR A 132 10.64 -9.17 10.87
N TRP A 133 11.02 -9.66 12.04
CA TRP A 133 12.39 -9.51 12.56
C TRP A 133 13.15 -10.79 12.37
N LEU A 134 14.37 -10.66 11.85
CA LEU A 134 15.20 -11.75 11.40
C LEU A 134 16.60 -11.65 12.01
N VAL A 135 17.16 -12.81 12.31
CA VAL A 135 18.55 -12.96 12.72
C VAL A 135 19.24 -13.98 11.84
N ARG A 136 20.57 -14.06 11.89
CA ARG A 136 21.30 -15.16 11.24
C ARG A 136 20.92 -16.50 11.87
N GLU A 137 20.73 -17.53 11.06
CA GLU A 137 20.38 -18.87 11.58
C GLU A 137 21.42 -19.40 12.59
N GLY A 138 22.71 -19.14 12.36
CA GLY A 138 23.80 -19.55 13.25
C GLY A 138 23.98 -18.71 14.51
N ASP A 139 23.16 -17.70 14.77
CA ASP A 139 23.26 -16.88 15.99
C ASP A 139 22.66 -17.64 17.19
N LYS A 140 23.52 -17.99 18.14
CA LYS A 140 23.13 -18.80 19.31
C LYS A 140 22.71 -17.96 20.53
N ARG A 141 22.81 -16.62 20.47
CA ARG A 141 22.48 -15.73 21.60
C ARG A 141 20.98 -15.74 21.92
N PHE A 142 20.17 -15.96 20.91
CA PHE A 142 18.71 -15.99 21.01
C PHE A 142 18.12 -16.82 19.87
N GLN A 143 17.13 -17.67 20.18
CA GLN A 143 16.45 -18.53 19.22
C GLN A 143 15.03 -18.04 18.94
N THR A 144 14.45 -17.31 19.86
CA THR A 144 13.07 -16.85 19.87
C THR A 144 12.98 -15.34 20.12
N LEU A 145 11.83 -14.74 19.81
CA LEU A 145 11.59 -13.32 20.13
C LEU A 145 11.68 -13.03 21.64
N PRO A 146 11.11 -13.84 22.56
CA PRO A 146 11.27 -13.63 24.00
C PRO A 146 12.73 -13.59 24.45
N GLU A 147 13.57 -14.53 23.97
CA GLU A 147 15.00 -14.55 24.27
C GLU A 147 15.72 -13.32 23.70
N PHE A 148 15.36 -12.91 22.47
CA PHE A 148 15.90 -11.69 21.87
C PHE A 148 15.57 -10.46 22.72
N ILE A 149 14.31 -10.32 23.13
CA ILE A 149 13.86 -9.20 24.00
C ILE A 149 14.60 -9.25 25.34
N ALA A 150 14.72 -10.40 25.96
CA ALA A 150 15.44 -10.56 27.23
C ALA A 150 16.92 -10.16 27.08
N TYR A 151 17.56 -10.61 26.00
CA TYR A 151 18.96 -10.26 25.72
C TYR A 151 19.14 -8.76 25.51
N VAL A 152 18.26 -8.12 24.72
CA VAL A 152 18.29 -6.66 24.50
C VAL A 152 18.13 -5.90 25.80
N LYS A 153 17.22 -6.32 26.68
CA LYS A 153 17.00 -5.70 27.99
C LYS A 153 18.20 -5.83 28.93
N ALA A 154 18.88 -6.99 28.89
CA ALA A 154 20.10 -7.22 29.67
C ALA A 154 21.32 -6.46 29.11
N HIS A 155 21.30 -6.10 27.82
CA HIS A 155 22.41 -5.46 27.12
C HIS A 155 21.94 -4.23 26.33
N PRO A 156 21.43 -3.17 27.00
CA PRO A 156 20.84 -2.02 26.33
C PRO A 156 21.84 -1.34 25.38
N ASN A 157 21.37 -1.02 24.17
CA ASN A 157 22.15 -0.40 23.08
C ASN A 157 23.38 -1.23 22.60
N LYS A 158 23.43 -2.53 22.90
CA LYS A 158 24.48 -3.42 22.34
C LYS A 158 24.03 -4.12 21.07
N ILE A 159 22.73 -4.41 20.93
CA ILE A 159 22.17 -5.00 19.72
C ILE A 159 21.93 -3.92 18.68
N THR A 160 22.33 -4.22 17.45
CA THR A 160 22.12 -3.36 16.28
C THR A 160 21.08 -4.00 15.35
N ILE A 161 20.01 -3.27 15.06
CA ILE A 161 18.99 -3.69 14.09
C ILE A 161 19.12 -2.83 12.84
N SER A 162 19.29 -3.47 11.67
CA SER A 162 19.21 -2.78 10.39
C SER A 162 17.75 -2.65 9.95
N VAL A 163 17.35 -1.43 9.63
CA VAL A 163 16.02 -1.03 9.22
C VAL A 163 16.10 -0.20 7.94
N GLY A 164 14.97 0.04 7.28
CA GLY A 164 14.88 0.93 6.13
C GLY A 164 15.13 2.40 6.47
N GLY A 165 14.72 3.29 5.60
CA GLY A 165 14.84 4.73 5.83
C GLY A 165 14.05 5.19 7.06
N PHE A 166 14.39 6.38 7.56
CA PHE A 166 13.67 6.99 8.67
C PHE A 166 12.16 7.09 8.37
N GLY A 167 11.32 6.54 9.25
CA GLY A 167 9.87 6.47 9.07
C GLY A 167 9.39 5.29 8.22
N SER A 168 10.29 4.37 7.82
CA SER A 168 9.86 3.11 7.19
C SER A 168 9.06 2.24 8.17
N ASP A 169 8.35 1.27 7.65
CA ASP A 169 7.56 0.31 8.43
C ASP A 169 8.41 -0.45 9.46
N ASP A 170 9.54 -0.95 9.05
CA ASP A 170 10.49 -1.65 9.93
C ASP A 170 11.15 -0.72 10.96
N HIS A 171 11.47 0.55 10.61
CA HIS A 171 11.89 1.53 11.60
C HIS A 171 10.81 1.83 12.63
N GLN A 172 9.56 2.00 12.17
CA GLN A 172 8.42 2.21 13.08
C GLN A 172 8.18 1.00 13.98
N ALA A 173 8.41 -0.23 13.49
CA ALA A 173 8.29 -1.45 14.27
C ALA A 173 9.29 -1.48 15.45
N VAL A 174 10.54 -1.09 15.21
CA VAL A 174 11.55 -0.97 16.27
C VAL A 174 11.19 0.15 17.25
N ALA A 175 10.80 1.32 16.73
CA ALA A 175 10.38 2.46 17.55
C ALA A 175 9.18 2.10 18.45
N PHE A 176 8.24 1.29 17.94
CA PHE A 176 7.12 0.79 18.71
C PHE A 176 7.58 -0.12 19.85
N ALA A 177 8.48 -1.05 19.59
CA ALA A 177 9.02 -1.93 20.63
C ALA A 177 9.77 -1.13 21.70
N GLU A 178 10.60 -0.15 21.33
CA GLU A 178 11.30 0.73 22.28
C GLU A 178 10.34 1.53 23.17
N LYS A 179 9.16 1.87 22.66
CA LYS A 179 8.14 2.61 23.40
C LYS A 179 7.33 1.74 24.36
N PHE A 180 6.95 0.53 23.94
CA PHE A 180 5.97 -0.29 24.65
C PHE A 180 6.59 -1.48 25.40
N ILE A 181 7.88 -1.77 25.20
CA ILE A 181 8.61 -2.80 25.95
C ILE A 181 9.61 -2.09 26.88
N PRO A 182 9.35 -2.01 28.18
CA PRO A 182 10.27 -1.37 29.14
C PRO A 182 11.68 -1.98 29.07
N GLY A 183 12.68 -1.14 28.93
CA GLY A 183 14.09 -1.54 28.86
C GLY A 183 14.55 -2.05 27.48
N PHE A 184 13.67 -2.16 26.48
CA PHE A 184 14.09 -2.51 25.12
C PHE A 184 14.76 -1.31 24.46
N LYS A 185 16.09 -1.38 24.29
CA LYS A 185 16.92 -0.31 23.69
C LYS A 185 17.92 -0.91 22.72
N VAL A 186 17.86 -0.50 21.46
CA VAL A 186 18.73 -1.00 20.37
C VAL A 186 19.38 0.15 19.61
N LYS A 187 20.51 -0.14 18.97
CA LYS A 187 21.07 0.73 17.94
C LYS A 187 20.36 0.46 16.59
N LYS A 188 20.11 1.50 15.82
CA LYS A 188 19.49 1.39 14.50
C LYS A 188 20.49 1.75 13.42
N ILE A 189 20.57 0.93 12.36
CA ILE A 189 21.28 1.23 11.11
C ILE A 189 20.22 1.39 10.02
N PHE A 190 20.34 2.44 9.21
CA PHE A 190 19.42 2.72 8.12
C PHE A 190 19.97 2.17 6.80
N GLY A 191 19.57 0.95 6.45
CA GLY A 191 20.11 0.20 5.31
C GLY A 191 19.55 0.60 3.94
N ASN A 192 18.70 1.60 3.82
CA ASN A 192 18.10 2.14 2.58
C ASN A 192 17.32 1.15 1.70
N ASN A 193 17.65 -0.14 1.67
CA ASN A 193 16.93 -1.21 0.97
C ASN A 193 17.27 -2.58 1.59
N ASP A 194 16.47 -3.59 1.25
CA ASP A 194 16.58 -4.93 1.84
C ASP A 194 17.90 -5.64 1.50
N ALA A 195 18.44 -5.44 0.30
CA ALA A 195 19.73 -6.01 -0.08
C ALA A 195 20.87 -5.47 0.80
N LYS A 196 20.86 -4.17 1.09
CA LYS A 196 21.84 -3.55 1.99
C LYS A 196 21.67 -4.07 3.42
N LYS A 197 20.44 -4.22 3.90
CA LYS A 197 20.17 -4.80 5.23
C LYS A 197 20.72 -6.23 5.35
N LEU A 198 20.57 -7.05 4.29
CA LEU A 198 21.18 -8.39 4.24
C LEU A 198 22.70 -8.36 4.29
N GLN A 199 23.33 -7.45 3.54
CA GLN A 199 24.79 -7.29 3.59
C GLN A 199 25.26 -6.94 5.00
N GLU A 200 24.55 -6.04 5.69
CA GLU A 200 24.85 -5.64 7.07
C GLU A 200 24.66 -6.81 8.06
N LEU A 201 23.63 -7.62 7.87
CA LEU A 201 23.39 -8.79 8.71
C LEU A 201 24.45 -9.88 8.50
N TYR A 202 24.73 -10.25 7.25
CA TYR A 202 25.73 -11.28 6.95
C TYR A 202 27.14 -10.82 7.26
N GLY A 203 27.44 -9.54 7.05
CA GLY A 203 28.71 -8.90 7.44
C GLY A 203 28.86 -8.64 8.94
N LYS A 204 27.88 -9.03 9.77
CA LYS A 204 27.85 -8.87 11.24
C LYS A 204 27.92 -7.40 11.71
N THR A 205 27.66 -6.43 10.82
CA THR A 205 27.50 -5.02 11.17
C THR A 205 26.14 -4.81 11.87
N ALA A 206 25.14 -5.61 11.50
CA ALA A 206 23.86 -5.71 12.20
C ALA A 206 23.72 -7.09 12.87
N ASP A 207 23.08 -7.12 14.04
CA ASP A 207 22.72 -8.34 14.75
C ASP A 207 21.39 -8.91 14.25
N ALA A 208 20.46 -8.02 13.90
CA ALA A 208 19.15 -8.35 13.38
C ALA A 208 18.76 -7.40 12.22
N VAL A 209 17.77 -7.80 11.47
CA VAL A 209 17.11 -6.94 10.47
C VAL A 209 15.61 -6.89 10.71
N GLY A 210 15.02 -5.72 10.47
CA GLY A 210 13.60 -5.56 10.23
C GLY A 210 13.33 -5.48 8.73
N GLY A 211 12.26 -6.11 8.25
CA GLY A 211 11.88 -6.00 6.86
C GLY A 211 10.62 -6.79 6.52
N ASN A 212 10.20 -6.71 5.27
CA ASN A 212 8.97 -7.34 4.82
C ASN A 212 9.20 -8.81 4.45
N ILE A 213 8.27 -9.68 4.80
CA ILE A 213 8.37 -11.14 4.64
C ILE A 213 8.72 -11.51 3.21
N SER A 214 8.03 -10.91 2.21
CA SER A 214 8.18 -11.28 0.81
C SER A 214 9.62 -11.24 0.29
N TYR A 215 10.43 -10.31 0.79
CA TYR A 215 11.81 -10.19 0.36
C TYR A 215 12.73 -11.25 0.99
N PHE A 216 12.45 -11.63 2.24
CA PHE A 216 13.36 -12.48 3.03
C PHE A 216 13.03 -13.98 2.97
N VAL A 217 11.81 -14.36 2.50
CA VAL A 217 11.41 -15.78 2.40
C VAL A 217 12.44 -16.65 1.67
N PRO A 218 13.02 -16.28 0.52
CA PRO A 218 14.03 -17.10 -0.13
C PRO A 218 15.22 -17.43 0.79
N HIS A 219 15.71 -16.45 1.53
CA HIS A 219 16.84 -16.60 2.45
C HIS A 219 16.50 -17.42 3.70
N MET A 220 15.25 -17.39 4.13
CA MET A 220 14.75 -18.28 5.20
C MET A 220 14.65 -19.73 4.72
N LEU A 221 14.14 -19.95 3.51
CA LEU A 221 14.07 -21.28 2.89
C LEU A 221 15.44 -21.88 2.62
N GLU A 222 16.46 -21.07 2.38
CA GLU A 222 17.86 -21.49 2.27
C GLU A 222 18.52 -21.79 3.63
N GLY A 223 17.79 -21.67 4.75
CA GLY A 223 18.32 -21.88 6.09
C GLY A 223 19.38 -20.86 6.52
N LYS A 224 19.39 -19.68 5.94
CA LYS A 224 20.36 -18.61 6.26
C LYS A 224 19.86 -17.64 7.32
N LEU A 225 18.53 -17.49 7.41
CA LEU A 225 17.86 -16.55 8.32
C LEU A 225 16.82 -17.26 9.17
N ARG A 226 16.74 -16.86 10.42
CA ARG A 226 15.70 -17.27 11.37
C ARG A 226 14.77 -16.08 11.61
N PRO A 227 13.46 -16.20 11.29
CA PRO A 227 12.46 -15.24 11.69
C PRO A 227 12.13 -15.40 13.17
N LEU A 228 12.11 -14.28 13.90
CA LEU A 228 11.78 -14.26 15.32
C LEU A 228 10.28 -14.04 15.56
N ALA A 229 9.65 -13.22 14.73
CA ALA A 229 8.21 -12.96 14.78
C ALA A 229 7.70 -12.32 13.50
N VAL A 230 6.42 -12.51 13.21
CA VAL A 230 5.65 -11.77 12.21
C VAL A 230 4.96 -10.59 12.87
N LEU A 231 5.12 -9.39 12.32
CA LEU A 231 4.50 -8.17 12.83
C LEU A 231 3.11 -7.95 12.20
N GLY A 232 2.29 -9.00 12.20
CA GLY A 232 0.92 -9.01 11.70
C GLY A 232 -0.08 -9.29 12.82
N LYS A 233 -1.37 -9.04 12.56
CA LYS A 233 -2.46 -9.45 13.47
C LYS A 233 -2.63 -10.98 13.52
N GLN A 234 -2.15 -11.66 12.49
CA GLN A 234 -2.16 -13.11 12.34
C GLN A 234 -0.81 -13.55 11.81
N ARG A 235 -0.47 -14.83 12.02
CA ARG A 235 0.70 -15.43 11.39
C ARG A 235 0.61 -15.34 9.87
N SER A 236 1.74 -15.25 9.22
CA SER A 236 1.79 -15.26 7.76
C SER A 236 1.57 -16.68 7.23
N ASN A 237 0.77 -16.83 6.18
CA ASN A 237 0.65 -18.12 5.46
C ASN A 237 1.98 -18.60 4.88
N GLN A 238 2.94 -17.71 4.69
CA GLN A 238 4.28 -18.03 4.23
C GLN A 238 5.20 -18.50 5.38
N LEU A 239 4.84 -18.17 6.62
CA LEU A 239 5.57 -18.49 7.85
C LEU A 239 4.61 -19.00 8.94
N PRO A 240 3.88 -20.11 8.71
CA PRO A 240 2.79 -20.54 9.59
C PRO A 240 3.26 -20.96 10.99
N THR A 241 4.53 -21.36 11.10
CA THR A 241 5.15 -21.78 12.37
C THR A 241 5.75 -20.62 13.16
N VAL A 242 5.94 -19.45 12.53
CA VAL A 242 6.51 -18.27 13.18
C VAL A 242 5.41 -17.54 13.92
N PRO A 243 5.54 -17.28 15.23
CA PRO A 243 4.52 -16.58 15.99
C PRO A 243 4.39 -15.12 15.54
N THR A 244 3.24 -14.50 15.79
CA THR A 244 3.13 -13.05 15.71
C THR A 244 3.93 -12.40 16.85
N PHE A 245 4.25 -11.12 16.68
CA PHE A 245 4.92 -10.36 17.73
C PHE A 245 4.08 -10.33 19.02
N GLU A 246 2.75 -10.23 18.89
CA GLU A 246 1.83 -10.25 20.02
C GLU A 246 1.81 -11.62 20.72
N GLU A 247 1.70 -12.73 19.96
CA GLU A 247 1.74 -14.08 20.54
C GLU A 247 3.03 -14.33 21.34
N ALA A 248 4.16 -13.85 20.86
CA ALA A 248 5.46 -14.09 21.46
C ALA A 248 5.85 -13.13 22.60
N SER A 249 5.30 -11.92 22.62
CA SER A 249 5.72 -10.85 23.58
C SER A 249 4.58 -10.25 24.41
N GLY A 250 3.32 -10.54 24.08
CA GLY A 250 2.15 -9.88 24.67
C GLY A 250 1.94 -8.44 24.19
N VAL A 251 2.79 -7.92 23.30
CA VAL A 251 2.74 -6.52 22.82
C VAL A 251 2.22 -6.47 21.39
N LYS A 252 1.21 -5.64 21.16
CA LYS A 252 0.60 -5.43 19.83
C LYS A 252 1.50 -4.56 18.95
N ASN A 253 2.39 -5.16 18.20
CA ASN A 253 3.26 -4.47 17.25
C ASN A 253 2.92 -4.92 15.82
N TYR A 254 1.98 -4.21 15.19
CA TYR A 254 1.52 -4.52 13.84
C TYR A 254 2.14 -3.55 12.85
N ASN A 255 3.06 -4.04 12.04
CA ASN A 255 3.75 -3.26 11.02
C ASN A 255 3.84 -4.01 9.69
N PHE A 256 3.67 -3.28 8.61
CA PHE A 256 3.60 -3.82 7.27
C PHE A 256 3.92 -2.73 6.23
N ALA A 257 4.34 -3.14 5.04
CA ALA A 257 4.29 -2.28 3.87
C ALA A 257 2.96 -2.51 3.14
N ALA A 258 2.13 -1.48 3.03
CA ALA A 258 0.96 -1.51 2.16
C ALA A 258 1.18 -0.65 0.92
N ARG A 259 0.79 -1.17 -0.23
CA ARG A 259 0.83 -0.48 -1.52
C ARG A 259 -0.59 -0.16 -1.95
N VAL A 260 -0.84 1.10 -2.22
CA VAL A 260 -2.17 1.65 -2.52
C VAL A 260 -2.09 2.47 -3.79
N LEU A 261 -3.13 2.41 -4.62
CA LEU A 261 -3.27 3.21 -5.82
C LEU A 261 -4.15 4.42 -5.57
N VAL A 262 -3.72 5.56 -6.08
CA VAL A 262 -4.43 6.84 -6.02
C VAL A 262 -4.60 7.44 -7.41
N ALA A 263 -5.62 8.27 -7.57
CA ALA A 263 -5.85 9.12 -8.74
C ALA A 263 -5.79 10.61 -8.34
N ALA A 264 -5.99 11.49 -9.31
CA ALA A 264 -6.06 12.93 -9.08
C ALA A 264 -7.15 13.26 -8.04
N PRO A 265 -6.89 14.15 -7.06
CA PRO A 265 -7.91 14.67 -6.17
C PRO A 265 -9.04 15.32 -6.99
N GLY A 266 -10.30 15.04 -6.64
CA GLY A 266 -11.45 15.54 -7.37
C GLY A 266 -11.69 14.90 -8.75
N LEU A 267 -11.04 13.78 -9.08
CA LEU A 267 -11.39 13.00 -10.27
C LEU A 267 -12.88 12.62 -10.20
N PRO A 268 -13.66 12.82 -11.29
CA PRO A 268 -15.06 12.43 -11.32
C PRO A 268 -15.27 10.97 -10.93
N ASP A 269 -16.30 10.70 -10.12
CA ASP A 269 -16.59 9.36 -9.57
C ASP A 269 -16.69 8.29 -10.65
N GLU A 270 -17.27 8.59 -11.80
CA GLU A 270 -17.41 7.64 -12.91
C GLU A 270 -16.04 7.19 -13.44
N LYS A 271 -15.07 8.12 -13.56
CA LYS A 271 -13.70 7.78 -13.96
C LYS A 271 -12.99 6.97 -12.86
N GLY A 272 -13.19 7.35 -11.61
CA GLY A 272 -12.68 6.62 -10.46
C GLY A 272 -13.17 5.18 -10.40
N LYS A 273 -14.47 4.97 -10.62
CA LYS A 273 -15.10 3.63 -10.69
C LYS A 273 -14.50 2.79 -11.83
N VAL A 274 -14.29 3.36 -13.01
CA VAL A 274 -13.67 2.67 -14.15
C VAL A 274 -12.26 2.22 -13.79
N LEU A 275 -11.43 3.11 -13.22
CA LEU A 275 -10.07 2.76 -12.81
C LEU A 275 -10.08 1.67 -11.74
N THR A 276 -10.90 1.81 -10.69
CA THR A 276 -10.97 0.84 -9.60
C THR A 276 -11.43 -0.52 -10.09
N ALA A 277 -12.47 -0.59 -10.93
CA ALA A 277 -12.95 -1.84 -11.51
C ALA A 277 -11.88 -2.53 -12.39
N ALA A 278 -11.16 -1.75 -13.18
CA ALA A 278 -10.07 -2.28 -14.01
C ALA A 278 -8.89 -2.80 -13.18
N ILE A 279 -8.53 -2.08 -12.10
CA ILE A 279 -7.49 -2.50 -11.15
C ILE A 279 -7.90 -3.82 -10.48
N GLN A 280 -9.13 -3.91 -9.97
CA GLN A 280 -9.65 -5.14 -9.36
C GLN A 280 -9.67 -6.30 -10.36
N LYS A 281 -10.18 -6.08 -11.57
CA LYS A 281 -10.17 -7.08 -12.65
C LYS A 281 -8.76 -7.56 -12.99
N ALA A 282 -7.78 -6.66 -13.04
CA ALA A 282 -6.39 -7.02 -13.29
C ALA A 282 -5.81 -7.87 -12.14
N MET A 283 -6.12 -7.51 -10.88
CA MET A 283 -5.72 -8.27 -9.69
C MET A 283 -6.41 -9.64 -9.61
N ASP A 284 -7.61 -9.80 -10.19
CA ASP A 284 -8.35 -11.06 -10.24
C ASP A 284 -7.85 -12.02 -11.32
N THR A 285 -6.94 -11.58 -12.19
CA THR A 285 -6.36 -12.44 -13.24
C THR A 285 -5.55 -13.56 -12.58
N PRO A 286 -5.86 -14.86 -12.83
CA PRO A 286 -5.17 -15.98 -12.16
C PRO A 286 -3.65 -15.93 -12.33
N GLU A 287 -3.17 -15.61 -13.55
CA GLU A 287 -1.74 -15.52 -13.84
C GLU A 287 -1.05 -14.43 -13.02
N TYR A 288 -1.73 -13.29 -12.78
CA TYR A 288 -1.22 -12.25 -11.92
C TYR A 288 -1.14 -12.71 -10.47
N GLY A 289 -2.22 -13.34 -9.97
CA GLY A 289 -2.25 -13.91 -8.63
C GLY A 289 -1.12 -14.93 -8.39
N ILE A 290 -0.88 -15.82 -9.35
CA ILE A 290 0.23 -16.80 -9.29
C ILE A 290 1.59 -16.08 -9.28
N ARG A 291 1.79 -15.02 -10.06
CA ARG A 291 3.05 -14.26 -10.05
C ARG A 291 3.30 -13.53 -8.73
N GLU A 292 2.25 -12.92 -8.16
CA GLU A 292 2.35 -12.30 -6.83
C GLU A 292 2.66 -13.34 -5.75
N LEU A 293 2.00 -14.51 -5.80
CA LEU A 293 2.27 -15.61 -4.88
C LEU A 293 3.71 -16.12 -4.99
N ARG A 294 4.22 -16.30 -6.22
CA ARG A 294 5.63 -16.67 -6.45
C ARG A 294 6.61 -15.59 -5.99
N GLY A 295 6.21 -14.33 -6.05
CA GLY A 295 6.95 -13.19 -5.50
C GLY A 295 6.76 -13.01 -4.00
N HIS A 296 6.09 -13.95 -3.34
CA HIS A 296 5.78 -13.90 -1.91
C HIS A 296 4.99 -12.66 -1.47
N ASN A 297 4.29 -12.00 -2.39
CA ASN A 297 3.43 -10.87 -2.07
C ASN A 297 2.01 -11.33 -1.74
N THR A 298 1.37 -10.62 -0.82
CA THR A 298 -0.04 -10.84 -0.49
C THR A 298 -0.88 -9.74 -1.13
N LEU A 299 -1.78 -10.12 -2.06
CA LEU A 299 -2.74 -9.18 -2.62
C LEU A 299 -3.72 -8.73 -1.54
N TRP A 300 -4.03 -7.44 -1.54
CA TRP A 300 -4.89 -6.79 -0.57
C TRP A 300 -5.92 -5.91 -1.28
N LYS A 301 -7.04 -6.53 -1.64
CA LYS A 301 -8.13 -5.88 -2.35
C LYS A 301 -9.06 -5.24 -1.33
N VAL A 302 -9.00 -3.93 -1.24
CA VAL A 302 -9.88 -3.14 -0.35
C VAL A 302 -10.36 -1.91 -1.10
N ASP A 303 -11.67 -1.66 -1.06
CA ASP A 303 -12.27 -0.49 -1.72
C ASP A 303 -11.88 0.84 -1.05
N GLY A 304 -12.08 1.94 -1.79
CA GLY A 304 -11.62 3.27 -1.39
C GLY A 304 -12.16 3.72 -0.03
N THR A 305 -13.42 3.42 0.32
CA THR A 305 -14.04 3.83 1.59
C THR A 305 -13.43 3.06 2.76
N LYS A 306 -13.46 1.72 2.72
CA LYS A 306 -12.85 0.87 3.74
C LYS A 306 -11.35 1.09 3.86
N LEU A 307 -10.70 1.39 2.72
CA LEU A 307 -9.29 1.75 2.69
C LEU A 307 -9.05 3.03 3.47
N LYS A 308 -9.85 4.08 3.26
CA LYS A 308 -9.69 5.37 3.95
C LYS A 308 -9.88 5.21 5.46
N ASP A 309 -10.88 4.43 5.90
CA ASP A 309 -11.10 4.12 7.31
C ASP A 309 -9.90 3.39 7.93
N PHE A 310 -9.38 2.39 7.22
CA PHE A 310 -8.19 1.67 7.65
C PHE A 310 -6.97 2.59 7.77
N LEU A 311 -6.72 3.46 6.78
CA LEU A 311 -5.59 4.39 6.78
C LEU A 311 -5.73 5.45 7.87
N THR A 312 -6.93 5.90 8.17
CA THR A 312 -7.23 6.83 9.27
C THR A 312 -6.91 6.20 10.62
N ALA A 313 -7.35 4.96 10.85
CA ALA A 313 -7.02 4.21 12.06
C ALA A 313 -5.51 3.95 12.20
N LEU A 314 -4.83 3.64 11.09
CA LEU A 314 -3.39 3.49 11.04
C LEU A 314 -2.67 4.80 11.40
N ALA A 315 -3.11 5.93 10.84
CA ALA A 315 -2.56 7.25 11.14
C ALA A 315 -2.70 7.60 12.63
N ALA A 316 -3.84 7.31 13.24
CA ALA A 316 -4.04 7.50 14.68
C ALA A 316 -3.08 6.65 15.52
N THR A 317 -2.82 5.40 15.10
CA THR A 317 -1.87 4.50 15.78
C THR A 317 -0.44 5.03 15.67
N VAL A 318 0.00 5.38 14.46
CA VAL A 318 1.35 5.95 14.21
C VAL A 318 1.54 7.26 14.96
N GLY A 319 0.51 8.11 15.01
CA GLY A 319 0.53 9.36 15.78
C GLY A 319 0.74 9.17 17.28
N LYS A 320 0.26 8.06 17.86
CA LYS A 320 0.52 7.71 19.27
C LYS A 320 1.95 7.25 19.50
N VAL A 321 2.57 6.58 18.53
CA VAL A 321 3.97 6.10 18.65
C VAL A 321 4.95 7.26 18.62
N LYS A 322 4.72 8.25 17.75
CA LYS A 322 5.61 9.42 17.56
C LYS A 322 7.06 9.03 17.34
N PHE A 323 7.28 8.09 16.41
CA PHE A 323 8.62 7.54 16.12
C PHE A 323 9.69 8.61 15.84
N TRP A 324 9.27 9.80 15.42
CA TRP A 324 10.15 10.95 15.16
C TRP A 324 10.72 11.63 16.41
N ASP A 325 10.18 11.34 17.59
CA ASP A 325 10.66 11.87 18.88
C ASP A 325 11.60 10.86 19.58
N LEU A 326 11.73 9.66 19.04
CA LEU A 326 12.64 8.64 19.58
C LEU A 326 14.07 8.89 19.10
N PRO A 327 15.10 8.46 19.85
CA PRO A 327 16.50 8.56 19.43
C PRO A 327 16.73 7.88 18.08
N LYS A 328 17.53 8.53 17.22
CA LYS A 328 17.92 7.97 15.92
C LYS A 328 18.84 6.79 16.09
#